data_707f88cc60ee4388238ed274d5a8a0e1
#
_entry.id   707f88cc60ee4388238ed274d5a8a0e1
#
_cell.length_a   1.000
_cell.length_b   1.000
_cell.length_c   1.000
_cell.angle_alpha   90.00
_cell.angle_beta   90.00
_cell.angle_gamma   90.00
#
_symmetry.space_group_name_H-M   'P 1'
#
loop_
_entity.id
_entity.type
_entity.pdbx_description
1 polymer ?
#
loop_
_entity_poly.entity_id
_entity_poly.type
_entity_poly.pdbx_seq_one_letter_code
_entity_poly.pdbx_strand_id
1 'polypeptide(L)'
;MKPSTVELVFVLDASESMRPCFEGLANNLQQVVNPLQTLGLKVRLGFIAMRVGNATGGGGVIATASINSASDPIALIASGDPGLFTEDNALFSSKMRALELGGDEHQLLALDCALDFPFGPMVNTRRVVAMFSDETIEDGFLGDSVVEKIPAIVTKIMARRIQFFAALPSSPALEALGSADCAQIEPVQGGEGLANVNFSKLLGQMAKSISCASLQAGPENYQKGLFGQYELGSAEGDFTGLR
;
A
#
# COMPACT_ATOMS: atom_id res chain seq x y z
N MET A 1 -11.71 -1.15 21.96
CA MET A 1 -10.40 -0.48 22.15
C MET A 1 -10.06 0.24 20.85
N LYS A 2 -9.56 1.47 20.90
CA LYS A 2 -9.09 2.17 19.68
C LYS A 2 -7.73 1.62 19.28
N PRO A 3 -7.40 1.49 17.97
CA PRO A 3 -6.07 1.12 17.54
C PRO A 3 -5.06 2.15 18.05
N SER A 4 -3.92 1.67 18.51
CA SER A 4 -2.80 2.49 18.97
C SER A 4 -1.65 2.51 17.97
N THR A 5 -1.71 1.62 16.99
CA THR A 5 -0.67 1.44 15.96
C THR A 5 -1.28 1.45 14.57
N VAL A 6 -0.61 2.11 13.64
CA VAL A 6 -0.84 1.99 12.20
C VAL A 6 0.34 1.28 11.59
N GLU A 7 0.10 0.18 10.90
CA GLU A 7 1.09 -0.54 10.10
C GLU A 7 0.77 -0.33 8.63
N LEU A 8 1.62 0.41 7.94
CA LEU A 8 1.46 0.81 6.56
C LEU A 8 2.52 0.12 5.70
N VAL A 9 2.06 -0.72 4.78
CA VAL A 9 2.91 -1.40 3.79
C VAL A 9 2.71 -0.76 2.42
N PHE A 10 3.80 -0.31 1.82
CA PHE A 10 3.82 0.15 0.44
C PHE A 10 4.11 -1.02 -0.50
N VAL A 11 3.26 -1.19 -1.50
CA VAL A 11 3.48 -2.12 -2.62
C VAL A 11 3.94 -1.30 -3.80
N LEU A 12 5.13 -1.57 -4.26
CA LEU A 12 5.81 -0.74 -5.23
C LEU A 12 6.24 -1.60 -6.41
N ASP A 13 5.85 -1.17 -7.58
CA ASP A 13 6.46 -1.59 -8.82
C ASP A 13 7.92 -1.15 -8.83
N ALA A 14 8.83 -2.07 -9.10
CA ALA A 14 10.26 -1.79 -9.10
C ALA A 14 10.85 -1.69 -10.52
N SER A 15 10.02 -1.41 -11.53
CA SER A 15 10.48 -1.09 -12.89
C SER A 15 11.34 0.17 -12.92
N GLU A 16 12.15 0.33 -13.96
CA GLU A 16 13.10 1.46 -14.06
C GLU A 16 12.38 2.81 -14.14
N SER A 17 11.19 2.86 -14.75
CA SER A 17 10.35 4.05 -14.86
C SER A 17 9.98 4.63 -13.50
N MET A 18 9.82 3.81 -12.47
CA MET A 18 9.26 4.17 -11.16
C MET A 18 10.19 5.00 -10.26
N ARG A 19 11.40 5.38 -10.70
CA ARG A 19 12.31 6.22 -9.91
C ARG A 19 11.66 7.50 -9.36
N PRO A 20 10.88 8.27 -10.14
CA PRO A 20 10.19 9.46 -9.63
C PRO A 20 9.18 9.13 -8.51
N CYS A 21 8.50 8.00 -8.57
CA CYS A 21 7.58 7.54 -7.53
C CYS A 21 8.31 7.32 -6.21
N PHE A 22 9.44 6.60 -6.23
CA PHE A 22 10.23 6.33 -5.03
C PHE A 22 10.73 7.62 -4.38
N GLU A 23 11.22 8.56 -5.19
CA GLU A 23 11.64 9.88 -4.70
C GLU A 23 10.45 10.68 -4.16
N GLY A 24 9.33 10.68 -4.88
CA GLY A 24 8.09 11.34 -4.46
C GLY A 24 7.59 10.84 -3.11
N LEU A 25 7.52 9.52 -2.93
CA LEU A 25 7.13 8.91 -1.67
C LEU A 25 8.11 9.24 -0.55
N ALA A 26 9.42 9.04 -0.78
CA ALA A 26 10.45 9.30 0.22
C ALA A 26 10.51 10.76 0.67
N ASN A 27 10.28 11.71 -0.25
CA ASN A 27 10.29 13.14 0.05
C ASN A 27 9.01 13.61 0.77
N ASN A 28 7.89 12.92 0.57
CA ASN A 28 6.58 13.31 1.11
C ASN A 28 6.06 12.38 2.22
N LEU A 29 6.84 11.43 2.68
CA LEU A 29 6.44 10.44 3.69
C LEU A 29 5.84 11.08 4.94
N GLN A 30 6.37 12.23 5.35
CA GLN A 30 5.90 12.98 6.53
C GLN A 30 4.44 13.46 6.41
N GLN A 31 3.90 13.56 5.18
CA GLN A 31 2.49 13.93 4.97
C GLN A 31 1.53 12.84 5.45
N VAL A 32 1.96 11.60 5.52
CA VAL A 32 1.16 10.52 6.10
C VAL A 32 1.54 10.26 7.56
N VAL A 33 2.81 10.34 7.92
CA VAL A 33 3.28 9.97 9.26
C VAL A 33 2.92 11.01 10.32
N ASN A 34 3.21 12.29 10.08
CA ASN A 34 3.02 13.34 11.10
C ASN A 34 1.57 13.49 11.57
N PRO A 35 0.54 13.52 10.70
CA PRO A 35 -0.84 13.62 11.15
C PRO A 35 -1.26 12.44 12.03
N LEU A 36 -0.81 11.23 11.71
CA LEU A 36 -1.12 10.03 12.49
C LEU A 36 -0.44 10.08 13.87
N GLN A 37 0.83 10.48 13.92
CA GLN A 37 1.58 10.64 15.18
C GLN A 37 0.99 11.75 16.06
N THR A 38 0.50 12.84 15.48
CA THR A 38 -0.20 13.92 16.21
C THR A 38 -1.46 13.42 16.92
N LEU A 39 -2.10 12.38 16.38
CA LEU A 39 -3.23 11.69 17.02
C LEU A 39 -2.80 10.66 18.09
N GLY A 40 -1.52 10.58 18.39
CA GLY A 40 -0.96 9.61 19.34
C GLY A 40 -0.84 8.18 18.80
N LEU A 41 -0.94 8.00 17.47
CA LEU A 41 -0.77 6.70 16.84
C LEU A 41 0.71 6.42 16.60
N LYS A 42 1.14 5.21 16.94
CA LYS A 42 2.44 4.68 16.55
C LYS A 42 2.37 4.27 15.07
N VAL A 43 3.29 4.74 14.25
CA VAL A 43 3.33 4.41 12.82
C VAL A 43 4.51 3.49 12.55
N ARG A 44 4.25 2.34 11.94
CA ARG A 44 5.24 1.40 11.48
C ARG A 44 5.13 1.25 9.97
N LEU A 45 6.23 1.37 9.28
CA LEU A 45 6.32 1.38 7.83
C LEU A 45 7.01 0.12 7.32
N GLY A 46 6.42 -0.50 6.32
CA GLY A 46 6.98 -1.58 5.56
C GLY A 46 6.84 -1.33 4.06
N PHE A 47 7.61 -2.03 3.25
CA PHE A 47 7.37 -2.05 1.82
C PHE A 47 7.76 -3.39 1.22
N ILE A 48 7.16 -3.68 0.09
CA ILE A 48 7.58 -4.72 -0.84
C ILE A 48 7.71 -4.07 -2.22
N ALA A 49 8.88 -4.15 -2.78
CA ALA A 49 9.15 -3.75 -4.15
C ALA A 49 9.44 -5.02 -4.96
N MET A 50 8.69 -5.22 -6.02
CA MET A 50 8.75 -6.46 -6.78
C MET A 50 9.03 -6.19 -8.26
N ARG A 51 9.93 -6.96 -8.81
CA ARG A 51 10.21 -7.01 -10.24
C ARG A 51 10.34 -8.45 -10.71
N VAL A 52 10.04 -8.68 -11.96
CA VAL A 52 10.33 -9.93 -12.65
C VAL A 52 11.73 -9.81 -13.27
N GLY A 53 12.64 -10.66 -12.87
CA GLY A 53 13.97 -10.68 -13.45
C GLY A 53 14.00 -11.48 -14.76
N ASN A 54 14.79 -11.01 -15.75
CA ASN A 54 15.16 -11.80 -16.92
C ASN A 54 16.11 -12.93 -16.53
N ALA A 55 15.66 -13.87 -15.72
CA ALA A 55 16.41 -15.08 -15.48
C ALA A 55 16.41 -15.89 -16.77
N THR A 56 17.56 -16.05 -17.37
CA THR A 56 17.78 -16.99 -18.47
C THR A 56 17.28 -18.38 -18.05
N GLY A 57 16.09 -18.75 -18.48
CA GLY A 57 15.58 -20.12 -18.31
C GLY A 57 14.37 -20.35 -17.42
N GLY A 58 13.62 -19.34 -17.06
CA GLY A 58 12.37 -19.51 -16.30
C GLY A 58 12.14 -18.34 -15.36
N GLY A 59 11.17 -17.54 -15.66
CA GLY A 59 10.87 -16.30 -14.98
C GLY A 59 10.83 -16.43 -13.46
N GLY A 60 11.90 -16.00 -12.81
CA GLY A 60 11.94 -15.88 -11.35
C GLY A 60 11.36 -14.56 -10.91
N VAL A 61 10.40 -14.59 -10.02
CA VAL A 61 9.96 -13.38 -9.30
C VAL A 61 11.08 -13.00 -8.35
N ILE A 62 11.66 -11.83 -8.56
CA ILE A 62 12.62 -11.26 -7.63
C ILE A 62 11.91 -10.23 -6.78
N ALA A 63 11.56 -10.59 -5.59
CA ALA A 63 11.19 -9.63 -4.58
C ALA A 63 12.45 -8.87 -4.17
N THR A 64 12.51 -7.58 -4.47
CA THR A 64 13.79 -6.86 -4.43
C THR A 64 14.12 -6.25 -3.11
N ALA A 65 13.18 -6.01 -2.23
CA ALA A 65 13.54 -5.49 -0.90
C ALA A 65 12.39 -5.49 0.09
N SER A 66 12.74 -5.76 1.31
CA SER A 66 12.11 -5.26 2.51
C SER A 66 13.10 -4.39 3.28
N ILE A 67 12.65 -3.74 4.32
CA ILE A 67 13.47 -2.81 5.11
C ILE A 67 14.77 -3.44 5.63
N ASN A 68 14.81 -4.74 5.84
CA ASN A 68 15.96 -5.43 6.45
C ASN A 68 16.60 -6.51 5.59
N SER A 69 16.30 -6.63 4.32
CA SER A 69 16.67 -7.85 3.64
C SER A 69 17.90 -7.77 2.74
N ALA A 70 18.86 -8.56 3.10
CA ALA A 70 19.62 -9.40 2.17
C ALA A 70 18.91 -10.75 1.85
N SER A 71 17.66 -10.97 2.26
CA SER A 71 16.93 -12.25 2.20
C SER A 71 15.66 -12.10 1.39
N ASP A 72 15.20 -13.18 0.80
CA ASP A 72 13.94 -13.26 0.08
C ASP A 72 12.77 -12.74 0.96
N PRO A 73 12.10 -11.62 0.60
CA PRO A 73 11.02 -11.07 1.38
C PRO A 73 9.81 -12.01 1.51
N ILE A 74 9.59 -12.91 0.56
CA ILE A 74 8.54 -13.92 0.66
C ILE A 74 8.81 -14.88 1.82
N ALA A 75 10.06 -15.31 1.97
CA ALA A 75 10.46 -16.17 3.08
C ALA A 75 10.34 -15.44 4.43
N LEU A 76 10.70 -14.14 4.49
CA LEU A 76 10.57 -13.34 5.69
C LEU A 76 9.09 -13.10 6.07
N ILE A 77 8.23 -12.84 5.09
CA ILE A 77 6.78 -12.71 5.31
C ILE A 77 6.22 -14.03 5.87
N ALA A 78 6.58 -15.16 5.24
CA ALA A 78 6.14 -16.48 5.68
C ALA A 78 6.63 -16.84 7.09
N SER A 79 7.81 -16.37 7.49
CA SER A 79 8.35 -16.55 8.85
C SER A 79 7.73 -15.64 9.91
N GLY A 80 6.98 -14.63 9.48
CA GLY A 80 6.38 -13.63 10.39
C GLY A 80 7.40 -12.68 11.02
N ASP A 81 8.51 -12.39 10.34
CA ASP A 81 9.58 -11.54 10.86
C ASP A 81 9.08 -10.11 11.14
N PRO A 82 9.06 -9.65 12.41
CA PRO A 82 8.67 -8.28 12.75
C PRO A 82 9.62 -7.22 12.19
N GLY A 83 10.83 -7.59 11.77
CA GLY A 83 11.82 -6.72 11.14
C GLY A 83 11.42 -6.23 9.74
N LEU A 84 10.30 -6.71 9.20
CA LEU A 84 9.69 -6.16 7.97
C LEU A 84 9.09 -4.76 8.16
N PHE A 85 8.94 -4.29 9.40
CA PHE A 85 8.48 -2.95 9.72
C PHE A 85 9.55 -2.13 10.43
N THR A 86 9.56 -0.81 10.19
CA THR A 86 10.36 0.16 10.93
C THR A 86 9.51 1.34 11.40
N GLU A 87 9.93 1.98 12.48
CA GLU A 87 9.42 3.27 12.96
C GLU A 87 10.35 4.44 12.54
N ASP A 88 11.52 4.10 12.02
CA ASP A 88 12.50 5.06 11.54
C ASP A 88 12.19 5.49 10.11
N ASN A 89 11.62 6.69 9.97
CA ASN A 89 11.26 7.27 8.68
C ASN A 89 12.49 7.59 7.81
N ALA A 90 13.63 7.91 8.43
CA ALA A 90 14.85 8.19 7.70
C ALA A 90 15.44 6.90 7.11
N LEU A 91 15.46 5.83 7.90
CA LEU A 91 15.82 4.50 7.42
C LEU A 91 14.92 4.06 6.27
N PHE A 92 13.59 4.19 6.42
CA PHE A 92 12.62 3.83 5.39
C PHE A 92 12.92 4.57 4.07
N SER A 93 13.01 5.91 4.14
CA SER A 93 13.29 6.74 2.96
C SER A 93 14.63 6.43 2.31
N SER A 94 15.68 6.15 3.11
CA SER A 94 17.00 5.79 2.58
C SER A 94 16.98 4.46 1.85
N LYS A 95 16.27 3.46 2.40
CA LYS A 95 16.12 2.14 1.77
C LYS A 95 15.35 2.23 0.45
N MET A 96 14.29 3.03 0.40
CA MET A 96 13.54 3.26 -0.84
C MET A 96 14.43 3.88 -1.93
N ARG A 97 15.22 4.91 -1.59
CA ARG A 97 16.13 5.55 -2.57
C ARG A 97 17.25 4.64 -3.04
N ALA A 98 17.66 3.68 -2.22
CA ALA A 98 18.77 2.76 -2.52
C ALA A 98 18.32 1.55 -3.36
N LEU A 99 17.01 1.41 -3.67
CA LEU A 99 16.54 0.29 -4.46
C LEU A 99 17.09 0.31 -5.88
N GLU A 100 17.55 -0.86 -6.32
CA GLU A 100 17.86 -1.11 -7.72
C GLU A 100 16.56 -1.36 -8.46
N LEU A 101 16.27 -0.55 -9.46
CA LEU A 101 15.08 -0.65 -10.29
C LEU A 101 15.44 -1.30 -11.63
N GLY A 102 14.47 -2.00 -12.22
CA GLY A 102 14.60 -2.65 -13.54
C GLY A 102 13.81 -3.96 -13.61
N GLY A 103 13.66 -4.51 -14.83
CA GLY A 103 12.84 -5.69 -15.11
C GLY A 103 11.36 -5.33 -15.31
N ASP A 104 10.55 -6.36 -15.46
CA ASP A 104 9.09 -6.22 -15.55
C ASP A 104 8.46 -6.26 -14.15
N GLU A 105 7.28 -5.72 -14.01
CA GLU A 105 6.52 -5.69 -12.77
C GLU A 105 5.59 -6.89 -12.61
N HIS A 106 5.21 -7.17 -11.39
CA HIS A 106 4.22 -8.18 -11.06
C HIS A 106 3.33 -7.70 -9.91
N GLN A 107 2.44 -6.79 -10.22
CA GLN A 107 1.68 -6.03 -9.23
C GLN A 107 0.79 -6.91 -8.35
N LEU A 108 0.06 -7.89 -8.92
CA LEU A 108 -0.84 -8.74 -8.14
C LEU A 108 -0.10 -9.66 -7.18
N LEU A 109 1.06 -10.20 -7.59
CA LEU A 109 1.86 -11.02 -6.70
C LEU A 109 2.44 -10.19 -5.55
N ALA A 110 2.94 -8.99 -5.86
CA ALA A 110 3.41 -8.05 -4.84
C ALA A 110 2.31 -7.69 -3.85
N LEU A 111 1.10 -7.43 -4.35
CA LEU A 111 -0.06 -7.17 -3.51
C LEU A 111 -0.41 -8.38 -2.64
N ASP A 112 -0.49 -9.58 -3.21
CA ASP A 112 -0.81 -10.79 -2.47
C ASP A 112 0.21 -11.05 -1.34
N CYS A 113 1.50 -10.87 -1.61
CA CYS A 113 2.55 -10.93 -0.61
C CYS A 113 2.40 -9.85 0.47
N ALA A 114 2.10 -8.62 0.09
CA ALA A 114 1.90 -7.52 1.05
C ALA A 114 0.70 -7.76 1.98
N LEU A 115 -0.34 -8.42 1.48
CA LEU A 115 -1.48 -8.80 2.31
C LEU A 115 -1.10 -9.84 3.38
N ASP A 116 -0.02 -10.57 3.21
CA ASP A 116 0.50 -11.55 4.18
C ASP A 116 1.56 -11.00 5.15
N PHE A 117 1.86 -9.72 5.08
CA PHE A 117 2.77 -9.10 6.06
C PHE A 117 2.38 -9.45 7.50
N PRO A 118 3.36 -9.55 8.40
CA PRO A 118 3.15 -9.92 9.80
C PRO A 118 2.55 -8.74 10.59
N PHE A 119 1.38 -8.32 10.17
CA PHE A 119 0.63 -7.27 10.85
C PHE A 119 0.30 -7.67 12.28
N GLY A 120 0.35 -6.71 13.17
CA GLY A 120 -0.07 -6.86 14.54
C GLY A 120 -1.56 -7.23 14.69
N PRO A 121 -2.01 -7.54 15.92
CA PRO A 121 -3.40 -7.91 16.18
C PRO A 121 -4.39 -6.81 15.80
N MET A 122 -5.49 -7.17 15.14
CA MET A 122 -6.54 -6.23 14.66
C MET A 122 -7.15 -5.37 15.76
N VAL A 123 -7.10 -5.84 17.01
CA VAL A 123 -7.69 -5.13 18.16
C VAL A 123 -7.01 -3.80 18.46
N ASN A 124 -5.73 -3.67 18.17
CA ASN A 124 -4.93 -2.49 18.46
C ASN A 124 -4.11 -1.98 17.25
N THR A 125 -4.23 -2.63 16.10
CA THR A 125 -3.47 -2.28 14.89
C THR A 125 -4.40 -1.97 13.73
N ARG A 126 -4.24 -0.78 13.14
CA ARG A 126 -4.78 -0.45 11.83
C ARG A 126 -3.80 -0.96 10.77
N ARG A 127 -4.28 -1.87 9.95
CA ARG A 127 -3.53 -2.47 8.85
C ARG A 127 -3.82 -1.72 7.57
N VAL A 128 -2.79 -1.26 6.90
CA VAL A 128 -2.91 -0.45 5.69
C VAL A 128 -1.95 -0.99 4.63
N VAL A 129 -2.44 -1.13 3.42
CA VAL A 129 -1.63 -1.44 2.23
C VAL A 129 -1.87 -0.35 1.20
N ALA A 130 -0.79 0.22 0.66
CA ALA A 130 -0.84 1.26 -0.36
C ALA A 130 0.00 0.85 -1.57
N MET A 131 -0.64 0.73 -2.72
CA MET A 131 -0.06 0.22 -3.96
C MET A 131 0.15 1.34 -4.98
N PHE A 132 1.32 1.36 -5.62
CA PHE A 132 1.72 2.37 -6.60
C PHE A 132 2.38 1.70 -7.81
N SER A 133 1.89 2.02 -9.00
CA SER A 133 2.51 1.67 -10.28
C SER A 133 2.12 2.70 -11.35
N ASP A 134 2.97 2.93 -12.32
CA ASP A 134 2.67 3.73 -13.50
C ASP A 134 2.13 2.90 -14.67
N GLU A 135 1.92 1.62 -14.46
CA GLU A 135 1.34 0.69 -15.41
C GLU A 135 0.03 0.07 -14.89
N THR A 136 -0.78 -0.43 -15.81
CA THR A 136 -2.01 -1.16 -15.47
C THR A 136 -1.67 -2.51 -14.86
N ILE A 137 -2.59 -3.07 -14.08
CA ILE A 137 -2.44 -4.45 -13.59
C ILE A 137 -2.53 -5.41 -14.77
N GLU A 138 -1.44 -6.10 -15.02
CA GLU A 138 -1.29 -7.06 -16.10
C GLU A 138 -1.63 -8.49 -15.68
N ASP A 139 -1.75 -9.38 -16.69
CA ASP A 139 -1.95 -10.80 -16.46
C ASP A 139 -0.80 -11.43 -15.67
N GLY A 140 -1.17 -12.28 -14.74
CA GLY A 140 -0.25 -12.84 -13.77
C GLY A 140 0.90 -13.64 -14.40
N PHE A 141 2.06 -13.57 -13.77
CA PHE A 141 3.34 -14.14 -14.16
C PHE A 141 3.33 -15.62 -14.60
N LEU A 142 2.44 -16.44 -14.07
CA LEU A 142 2.39 -17.87 -14.37
C LEU A 142 1.30 -18.24 -15.40
N GLY A 143 0.83 -17.30 -16.19
CA GLY A 143 -0.26 -17.53 -17.13
C GLY A 143 -1.64 -17.62 -16.45
N ASP A 144 -1.69 -17.34 -15.17
CA ASP A 144 -2.97 -17.22 -14.47
C ASP A 144 -3.65 -15.90 -14.89
N SER A 145 -4.90 -16.00 -15.30
CA SER A 145 -5.69 -14.81 -15.60
C SER A 145 -5.79 -13.89 -14.37
N VAL A 146 -5.51 -12.61 -14.55
CA VAL A 146 -5.72 -11.57 -13.52
C VAL A 146 -7.12 -11.65 -12.95
N VAL A 147 -8.10 -11.84 -13.81
CA VAL A 147 -9.53 -11.91 -13.44
C VAL A 147 -9.80 -13.04 -12.45
N GLU A 148 -9.10 -14.16 -12.55
CA GLU A 148 -9.30 -15.31 -11.65
C GLU A 148 -8.74 -15.08 -10.24
N LYS A 149 -7.67 -14.29 -10.11
CA LYS A 149 -7.02 -14.01 -8.80
C LYS A 149 -7.68 -12.86 -8.03
N ILE A 150 -8.26 -11.89 -8.69
CA ILE A 150 -8.82 -10.70 -8.04
C ILE A 150 -9.87 -11.03 -6.97
N PRO A 151 -10.85 -11.93 -7.16
CA PRO A 151 -11.82 -12.24 -6.12
C PRO A 151 -11.18 -12.80 -4.84
N ALA A 152 -10.10 -13.60 -4.98
CA ALA A 152 -9.37 -14.12 -3.84
C ALA A 152 -8.63 -13.00 -3.10
N ILE A 153 -7.99 -12.08 -3.82
CA ILE A 153 -7.31 -10.91 -3.26
C ILE A 153 -8.30 -10.00 -2.54
N VAL A 154 -9.43 -9.67 -3.15
CA VAL A 154 -10.51 -8.89 -2.52
C VAL A 154 -10.99 -9.56 -1.23
N THR A 155 -11.25 -10.86 -1.28
CA THR A 155 -11.63 -11.64 -0.10
C THR A 155 -10.57 -11.56 1.00
N LYS A 156 -9.29 -11.64 0.63
CA LYS A 156 -8.15 -11.56 1.57
C LYS A 156 -8.03 -10.16 2.20
N ILE A 157 -8.20 -9.09 1.41
CA ILE A 157 -8.24 -7.71 1.92
C ILE A 157 -9.33 -7.58 2.99
N MET A 158 -10.54 -8.03 2.70
CA MET A 158 -11.69 -7.96 3.60
C MET A 158 -11.50 -8.83 4.85
N ALA A 159 -11.10 -10.09 4.70
CA ALA A 159 -10.91 -11.03 5.80
C ALA A 159 -9.82 -10.55 6.78
N ARG A 160 -8.77 -9.92 6.28
CA ARG A 160 -7.68 -9.35 7.09
C ARG A 160 -7.96 -7.93 7.58
N ARG A 161 -9.10 -7.34 7.20
CA ARG A 161 -9.49 -5.96 7.54
C ARG A 161 -8.40 -4.96 7.20
N ILE A 162 -7.85 -5.08 6.00
CA ILE A 162 -6.81 -4.19 5.49
C ILE A 162 -7.49 -3.00 4.81
N GLN A 163 -7.12 -1.78 5.20
CA GLN A 163 -7.47 -0.59 4.45
C GLN A 163 -6.54 -0.50 3.24
N PHE A 164 -7.11 -0.61 2.05
CA PHE A 164 -6.36 -0.69 0.81
C PHE A 164 -6.42 0.64 0.05
N PHE A 165 -5.27 1.14 -0.35
CA PHE A 165 -5.13 2.29 -1.24
C PHE A 165 -4.42 1.85 -2.51
N ALA A 166 -4.84 2.37 -3.66
CA ALA A 166 -4.15 2.13 -4.91
C ALA A 166 -4.11 3.39 -5.77
N ALA A 167 -2.92 3.72 -6.26
CA ALA A 167 -2.69 4.78 -7.25
C ALA A 167 -2.04 4.15 -8.48
N LEU A 168 -2.87 3.75 -9.43
CA LEU A 168 -2.51 3.09 -10.68
C LEU A 168 -3.36 3.63 -11.84
N PRO A 169 -2.94 3.42 -13.09
CA PRO A 169 -3.77 3.70 -14.25
C PRO A 169 -5.06 2.86 -14.22
N SER A 170 -6.15 3.46 -14.69
CA SER A 170 -7.46 2.80 -14.73
C SER A 170 -7.44 1.53 -15.57
N SER A 171 -7.96 0.45 -14.99
CA SER A 171 -8.14 -0.83 -15.66
C SER A 171 -9.31 -1.59 -15.04
N PRO A 172 -9.92 -2.55 -15.75
CA PRO A 172 -10.96 -3.41 -15.17
C PRO A 172 -10.48 -4.16 -13.93
N ALA A 173 -9.20 -4.54 -13.87
CA ALA A 173 -8.58 -5.19 -12.74
C ALA A 173 -8.52 -4.27 -11.51
N LEU A 174 -8.14 -3.00 -11.71
CA LEU A 174 -8.11 -2.01 -10.65
C LEU A 174 -9.52 -1.70 -10.11
N GLU A 175 -10.50 -1.56 -11.00
CA GLU A 175 -11.91 -1.38 -10.61
C GLU A 175 -12.43 -2.56 -9.78
N ALA A 176 -12.08 -3.79 -10.18
CA ALA A 176 -12.47 -4.98 -9.46
C ALA A 176 -11.83 -5.07 -8.06
N LEU A 177 -10.56 -4.67 -7.90
CA LEU A 177 -9.93 -4.52 -6.58
C LEU A 177 -10.62 -3.46 -5.71
N GLY A 178 -11.12 -2.38 -6.33
CA GLY A 178 -11.90 -1.34 -5.68
C GLY A 178 -13.24 -1.81 -5.10
N SER A 179 -13.69 -3.02 -5.42
CA SER A 179 -14.89 -3.61 -4.83
C SER A 179 -14.74 -4.03 -3.37
N ALA A 180 -13.52 -4.08 -2.82
CA ALA A 180 -13.30 -4.32 -1.40
C ALA A 180 -13.87 -3.17 -0.56
N ASP A 181 -14.55 -3.49 0.54
CA ASP A 181 -15.28 -2.50 1.38
C ASP A 181 -14.40 -1.37 1.94
N CYS A 182 -13.11 -1.58 2.03
CA CYS A 182 -12.14 -0.64 2.59
C CYS A 182 -11.09 -0.19 1.55
N ALA A 183 -11.40 -0.35 0.25
CA ALA A 183 -10.53 0.11 -0.83
C ALA A 183 -10.78 1.58 -1.18
N GLN A 184 -9.70 2.31 -1.43
CA GLN A 184 -9.70 3.64 -2.03
C GLN A 184 -8.79 3.63 -3.24
N ILE A 185 -9.39 3.88 -4.40
CA ILE A 185 -8.68 3.87 -5.68
C ILE A 185 -8.55 5.33 -6.16
N GLU A 186 -7.32 5.74 -6.42
CA GLU A 186 -7.00 7.01 -7.07
C GLU A 186 -6.45 6.70 -8.46
N PRO A 187 -7.26 6.79 -9.52
CA PRO A 187 -6.77 6.59 -10.86
C PRO A 187 -5.74 7.67 -11.24
N VAL A 188 -4.59 7.24 -11.72
CA VAL A 188 -3.50 8.14 -12.14
C VAL A 188 -3.23 7.99 -13.62
N GLN A 189 -2.56 8.98 -14.21
CA GLN A 189 -2.05 8.84 -15.57
C GLN A 189 -0.87 7.88 -15.54
N GLY A 190 -0.88 6.88 -16.41
CA GLY A 190 0.21 5.92 -16.54
C GLY A 190 1.46 6.51 -17.19
N GLY A 191 2.56 5.79 -17.03
CA GLY A 191 3.87 6.14 -17.56
C GLY A 191 4.64 7.16 -16.71
N GLU A 192 5.86 7.43 -17.09
CA GLU A 192 6.76 8.41 -16.46
C GLU A 192 6.98 8.23 -14.94
N GLY A 193 6.75 7.02 -14.43
CA GLY A 193 6.99 6.67 -13.02
C GLY A 193 6.21 7.51 -12.03
N LEU A 194 5.01 7.92 -12.41
CA LEU A 194 4.15 8.78 -11.60
C LEU A 194 4.75 10.18 -11.30
N ALA A 195 5.65 10.68 -12.14
CA ALA A 195 6.31 11.99 -11.96
C ALA A 195 5.31 13.15 -11.81
N ASN A 196 4.13 13.02 -12.45
CA ASN A 196 3.07 14.03 -12.42
C ASN A 196 2.13 13.90 -11.20
N VAL A 197 2.31 12.90 -10.33
CA VAL A 197 1.48 12.69 -9.15
C VAL A 197 1.89 13.64 -8.03
N ASN A 198 0.91 14.34 -7.47
CA ASN A 198 1.13 15.15 -6.27
C ASN A 198 1.14 14.26 -5.02
N PHE A 199 2.31 13.68 -4.70
CA PHE A 199 2.48 12.80 -3.54
C PHE A 199 2.15 13.46 -2.21
N SER A 200 2.41 14.75 -2.06
CA SER A 200 2.03 15.49 -0.83
C SER A 200 0.51 15.44 -0.61
N LYS A 201 -0.26 15.73 -1.66
CA LYS A 201 -1.73 15.68 -1.60
C LYS A 201 -2.21 14.24 -1.35
N LEU A 202 -1.70 13.27 -2.13
CA LEU A 202 -2.11 11.87 -2.06
C LEU A 202 -1.86 11.27 -0.67
N LEU A 203 -0.65 11.41 -0.13
CA LEU A 203 -0.30 10.92 1.20
C LEU A 203 -1.05 11.64 2.32
N GLY A 204 -1.32 12.94 2.16
CA GLY A 204 -2.18 13.70 3.07
C GLY A 204 -3.63 13.19 3.10
N GLN A 205 -4.18 12.82 1.96
CA GLN A 205 -5.51 12.21 1.85
C GLN A 205 -5.55 10.82 2.49
N MET A 206 -4.52 10.00 2.26
CA MET A 206 -4.37 8.71 2.94
C MET A 206 -4.33 8.89 4.46
N ALA A 207 -3.52 9.82 4.97
CA ALA A 207 -3.45 10.10 6.41
C ALA A 207 -4.82 10.48 6.98
N LYS A 208 -5.57 11.32 6.29
CA LYS A 208 -6.92 11.73 6.70
C LYS A 208 -7.88 10.55 6.76
N SER A 209 -7.87 9.69 5.74
CA SER A 209 -8.71 8.49 5.72
C SER A 209 -8.34 7.49 6.82
N ILE A 210 -7.05 7.23 7.03
CA ILE A 210 -6.56 6.34 8.10
C ILE A 210 -6.94 6.92 9.47
N SER A 211 -6.81 8.23 9.67
CA SER A 211 -7.16 8.93 10.90
C SER A 211 -8.64 8.77 11.22
N CYS A 212 -9.52 9.05 10.27
CA CYS A 212 -10.96 8.88 10.43
C CYS A 212 -11.32 7.44 10.80
N ALA A 213 -10.78 6.47 10.09
CA ALA A 213 -10.99 5.06 10.37
C ALA A 213 -10.46 4.65 11.76
N SER A 214 -9.36 5.22 12.22
CA SER A 214 -8.76 4.93 13.51
C SER A 214 -9.55 5.54 14.68
N LEU A 215 -10.16 6.70 14.48
CA LEU A 215 -10.96 7.36 15.51
C LEU A 215 -12.35 6.76 15.68
N GLN A 216 -12.93 6.22 14.61
CA GLN A 216 -14.31 5.68 14.57
C GLN A 216 -14.39 4.20 14.89
N ALA A 217 -13.29 3.48 14.85
CA ALA A 217 -13.31 2.03 14.92
C ALA A 217 -13.53 1.47 16.34
N GLY A 218 -14.76 1.01 16.57
CA GLY A 218 -14.98 -0.27 17.23
C GLY A 218 -14.90 -1.39 16.18
N PRO A 219 -14.64 -2.65 16.57
CA PRO A 219 -14.58 -3.78 15.63
C PRO A 219 -15.88 -4.02 14.83
N GLU A 220 -16.98 -3.45 15.26
CA GLU A 220 -18.30 -3.50 14.65
C GLU A 220 -18.55 -2.48 13.52
N ASN A 221 -17.71 -1.48 13.36
CA ASN A 221 -17.96 -0.34 12.45
C ASN A 221 -17.24 -0.45 11.09
N TYR A 222 -16.78 -1.63 10.72
CA TYR A 222 -16.28 -1.91 9.37
C TYR A 222 -17.44 -2.14 8.38
N GLN A 223 -18.29 -1.14 8.20
CA GLN A 223 -19.35 -1.21 7.20
C GLN A 223 -19.00 -0.35 5.99
N LYS A 224 -19.39 -0.83 4.80
CA LYS A 224 -19.12 -0.23 3.48
C LYS A 224 -19.45 1.27 3.39
N GLY A 225 -20.48 1.74 4.11
CA GLY A 225 -20.89 3.14 4.11
C GLY A 225 -19.95 4.11 4.83
N LEU A 226 -19.08 3.64 5.72
CA LEU A 226 -18.19 4.51 6.49
C LEU A 226 -16.95 4.95 5.71
N PHE A 227 -16.51 4.17 4.74
CA PHE A 227 -15.33 4.46 3.92
C PHE A 227 -15.69 5.05 2.56
N GLY A 228 -16.87 4.74 2.02
CA GLY A 228 -17.33 5.23 0.72
C GLY A 228 -17.97 6.62 0.72
N GLN A 229 -18.14 7.26 1.89
CA GLN A 229 -18.77 8.59 1.98
C GLN A 229 -17.81 9.76 1.95
N TYR A 230 -16.51 9.51 1.97
CA TYR A 230 -15.52 10.57 1.79
C TYR A 230 -15.14 10.67 0.32
N GLU A 231 -16.02 11.24 -0.48
CA GLU A 231 -15.66 11.68 -1.82
C GLU A 231 -14.45 12.62 -1.73
N LEU A 232 -13.42 12.30 -2.47
CA LEU A 232 -12.19 13.07 -2.66
C LEU A 232 -12.47 14.40 -3.41
N GLY A 233 -13.50 15.14 -3.01
CA GLY A 233 -13.99 16.24 -3.83
C GLY A 233 -14.42 17.53 -3.15
N SER A 234 -14.52 17.61 -1.84
CA SER A 234 -14.90 18.89 -1.22
C SER A 234 -13.89 19.34 -0.18
N ALA A 235 -13.14 20.37 -0.51
CA ALA A 235 -12.18 21.05 0.37
C ALA A 235 -12.85 21.89 1.49
N GLU A 236 -14.12 21.65 1.78
CA GLU A 236 -14.87 22.36 2.82
C GLU A 236 -15.74 21.40 3.63
N GLY A 237 -15.10 20.51 4.36
CA GLY A 237 -15.75 19.75 5.43
C GLY A 237 -15.66 20.54 6.73
N ASP A 238 -16.74 21.18 7.11
CA ASP A 238 -16.89 21.92 8.36
C ASP A 238 -16.67 21.00 9.57
N PHE A 239 -15.57 21.20 10.29
CA PHE A 239 -15.19 20.47 11.49
C PHE A 239 -15.91 20.96 12.77
N THR A 240 -17.01 21.70 12.66
CA THR A 240 -17.71 22.31 13.82
C THR A 240 -18.53 21.33 14.66
N GLY A 241 -18.53 20.04 14.37
CA GLY A 241 -19.35 19.01 15.03
C GLY A 241 -18.68 18.17 16.13
N LEU A 242 -17.44 18.46 16.52
CA LEU A 242 -16.74 17.74 17.60
C LEU A 242 -16.66 18.63 18.85
N ARG A 243 -17.71 18.64 19.65
CA ARG A 243 -17.68 18.98 21.08
C ARG A 243 -17.93 17.73 21.92
#